data_319ded41ec15cbe8e54b4cffe543cf1c
#
_entry.id   319ded41ec15cbe8e54b4cffe543cf1c
#
_cell.length_a   1.000
_cell.length_b   1.000
_cell.length_c   1.000
_cell.angle_alpha   90.00
_cell.angle_beta   90.00
_cell.angle_gamma   90.00
#
_symmetry.space_group_name_H-M   'P 1'
#
loop_
_entity.id
_entity.type
_entity.pdbx_description
1 polymer ?
#
loop_
_entity_poly.entity_id
_entity_poly.type
_entity_poly.pdbx_seq_one_letter_code
_entity_poly.pdbx_strand_id
1 'polypeptide(L)'
;MIKKIWFLVCVFVCGVANATVDTSLVERAEKYLNSITGLVGGFVQTANGRDERGDFAMLRPGRVRLDYANMPIQLISDGDDLYFFDKSLDQITTVPLTSTPAGILVRKNIDLHNADINVVETVDGNNSFSLKMNLKGQEGLGYMTVVFDKKPVKLNSWSVDDATGAKTDVVFNNLKTKTNFGRDYFQIQRHKTISTSGGDDFYD
;
A
#
# COMPACT_ATOMS: atom_id res chain seq x y z
N MET A 1 -39.04 10.05 -60.49
CA MET A 1 -38.91 10.69 -59.16
C MET A 1 -37.90 9.86 -58.34
N ILE A 2 -36.63 10.31 -58.27
CA ILE A 2 -35.57 9.60 -57.59
C ILE A 2 -35.34 10.31 -56.25
N LYS A 3 -35.71 9.66 -55.12
CA LYS A 3 -35.47 10.17 -53.78
C LYS A 3 -33.99 9.92 -53.40
N LYS A 4 -33.21 10.99 -53.29
CA LYS A 4 -31.86 10.95 -52.74
C LYS A 4 -31.93 10.78 -51.22
N ILE A 5 -31.52 9.61 -50.73
CA ILE A 5 -31.31 9.33 -49.30
C ILE A 5 -29.92 9.84 -48.94
N TRP A 6 -29.85 10.90 -48.14
CA TRP A 6 -28.60 11.37 -47.53
C TRP A 6 -28.31 10.50 -46.31
N PHE A 7 -27.21 9.75 -46.39
CA PHE A 7 -26.69 8.98 -45.26
C PHE A 7 -25.80 9.91 -44.44
N LEU A 8 -26.30 10.35 -43.27
CA LEU A 8 -25.54 11.15 -42.32
C LEU A 8 -24.57 10.20 -41.57
N VAL A 9 -23.30 10.19 -41.96
CA VAL A 9 -22.25 9.46 -41.25
C VAL A 9 -21.86 10.29 -40.00
N CYS A 10 -22.43 9.92 -38.83
CA CYS A 10 -21.91 10.41 -37.54
C CYS A 10 -20.55 9.79 -37.26
N VAL A 11 -19.47 10.52 -37.51
CA VAL A 11 -18.13 10.16 -37.06
C VAL A 11 -18.12 10.38 -35.55
N PHE A 12 -18.18 9.27 -34.80
CA PHE A 12 -17.97 9.27 -33.37
C PHE A 12 -16.46 9.41 -33.14
N VAL A 13 -16.00 10.63 -32.89
CA VAL A 13 -14.62 10.89 -32.45
C VAL A 13 -14.54 10.40 -31.00
N CYS A 14 -14.08 9.17 -30.85
CA CYS A 14 -13.73 8.64 -29.54
C CYS A 14 -12.49 9.41 -29.06
N GLY A 15 -12.68 10.42 -28.21
CA GLY A 15 -11.58 11.13 -27.56
C GLY A 15 -10.83 10.16 -26.68
N VAL A 16 -9.60 9.79 -27.05
CA VAL A 16 -8.66 9.12 -26.15
C VAL A 16 -8.33 10.13 -25.05
N ALA A 17 -8.88 9.92 -23.86
CA ALA A 17 -8.45 10.63 -22.67
C ALA A 17 -7.01 10.19 -22.38
N ASN A 18 -6.04 11.01 -22.77
CA ASN A 18 -4.67 10.82 -22.32
C ASN A 18 -4.65 11.09 -20.81
N ALA A 19 -4.29 10.09 -20.01
CA ALA A 19 -3.99 10.28 -18.61
C ALA A 19 -2.84 11.28 -18.51
N THR A 20 -3.13 12.49 -18.03
CA THR A 20 -2.13 13.54 -17.86
C THR A 20 -1.63 13.50 -16.42
N VAL A 21 -0.30 13.53 -16.27
CA VAL A 21 0.34 13.64 -14.95
C VAL A 21 0.45 15.13 -14.60
N ASP A 22 -0.26 15.53 -13.54
CA ASP A 22 -0.15 16.89 -12.99
C ASP A 22 1.03 16.95 -12.02
N THR A 23 2.10 17.60 -12.44
CA THR A 23 3.33 17.76 -11.65
C THR A 23 3.08 18.44 -10.31
N SER A 24 2.12 19.36 -10.22
CA SER A 24 1.82 20.05 -8.96
C SER A 24 1.23 19.12 -7.91
N LEU A 25 0.44 18.12 -8.33
CA LEU A 25 -0.09 17.10 -7.43
C LEU A 25 1.01 16.13 -6.99
N VAL A 26 1.94 15.79 -7.89
CA VAL A 26 3.12 14.96 -7.57
C VAL A 26 3.97 15.64 -6.52
N GLU A 27 4.32 16.93 -6.71
CA GLU A 27 5.09 17.72 -5.74
C GLU A 27 4.40 17.82 -4.37
N ARG A 28 3.10 18.02 -4.35
CA ARG A 28 2.32 18.08 -3.10
C ARG A 28 2.33 16.75 -2.36
N ALA A 29 2.17 15.63 -3.07
CA ALA A 29 2.24 14.30 -2.50
C ALA A 29 3.64 14.01 -1.95
N GLU A 30 4.68 14.28 -2.73
CA GLU A 30 6.08 14.08 -2.35
C GLU A 30 6.44 14.89 -1.11
N LYS A 31 6.09 16.18 -1.08
CA LYS A 31 6.31 17.05 0.07
C LYS A 31 5.64 16.50 1.34
N TYR A 32 4.38 16.08 1.25
CA TYR A 32 3.67 15.48 2.37
C TYR A 32 4.34 14.18 2.81
N LEU A 33 4.57 13.26 1.87
CA LEU A 33 5.19 11.98 2.17
C LEU A 33 6.57 12.14 2.82
N ASN A 34 7.39 13.08 2.41
CA ASN A 34 8.68 13.36 3.01
C ASN A 34 8.61 14.11 4.35
N SER A 35 7.48 14.74 4.66
CA SER A 35 7.26 15.40 5.95
C SER A 35 6.95 14.43 7.10
N ILE A 36 6.54 13.20 6.79
CA ILE A 36 6.19 12.18 7.78
C ILE A 36 7.31 11.15 7.93
N THR A 37 7.76 10.95 9.16
CA THR A 37 8.73 9.90 9.50
C THR A 37 8.03 8.65 10.00
N GLY A 38 6.93 8.79 10.73
CA GLY A 38 6.17 7.67 11.24
C GLY A 38 4.71 8.01 11.49
N LEU A 39 3.86 7.02 11.30
CA LEU A 39 2.40 7.08 11.48
C LEU A 39 1.91 5.89 12.28
N VAL A 40 0.81 6.09 13.00
CA VAL A 40 -0.02 5.03 13.56
C VAL A 40 -1.49 5.37 13.36
N GLY A 41 -2.34 4.37 13.28
CA GLY A 41 -3.78 4.52 13.17
C GLY A 41 -4.46 3.19 12.96
N GLY A 42 -5.74 3.22 12.63
CA GLY A 42 -6.47 2.06 12.18
C GLY A 42 -6.52 1.96 10.67
N PHE A 43 -6.87 0.80 10.15
CA PHE A 43 -7.16 0.60 8.74
C PHE A 43 -8.38 -0.29 8.52
N VAL A 44 -8.97 -0.17 7.35
CA VAL A 44 -9.90 -1.13 6.76
C VAL A 44 -9.33 -1.55 5.42
N GLN A 45 -9.10 -2.84 5.24
CA GLN A 45 -8.66 -3.42 3.98
C GLN A 45 -9.82 -4.13 3.32
N THR A 46 -10.06 -3.85 2.05
CA THR A 46 -11.03 -4.56 1.22
C THR A 46 -10.29 -5.35 0.15
N ALA A 47 -10.45 -6.66 0.14
CA ALA A 47 -9.91 -7.55 -0.87
C ALA A 47 -10.91 -8.68 -1.16
N ASN A 48 -11.13 -9.01 -2.43
CA ASN A 48 -12.08 -10.06 -2.86
C ASN A 48 -13.49 -9.89 -2.25
N GLY A 49 -13.94 -8.63 -2.08
CA GLY A 49 -15.25 -8.30 -1.52
C GLY A 49 -15.40 -8.53 -0.03
N ARG A 50 -14.29 -8.69 0.71
CA ARG A 50 -14.26 -8.84 2.16
C ARG A 50 -13.52 -7.70 2.80
N ASP A 51 -14.06 -7.20 3.90
CA ASP A 51 -13.48 -6.14 4.70
C ASP A 51 -12.80 -6.73 5.94
N GLU A 52 -11.52 -6.40 6.09
CA GLU A 52 -10.74 -6.72 7.28
C GLU A 52 -10.25 -5.43 7.93
N ARG A 53 -10.15 -5.42 9.25
CA ARG A 53 -9.78 -4.25 10.02
C ARG A 53 -8.59 -4.54 10.90
N GLY A 54 -7.86 -3.49 11.25
CA GLY A 54 -6.72 -3.65 12.14
C GLY A 54 -6.02 -2.37 12.49
N ASP A 55 -4.88 -2.53 13.12
CA ASP A 55 -3.97 -1.46 13.48
C ASP A 55 -2.83 -1.34 12.49
N PHE A 56 -2.53 -0.11 12.12
CA PHE A 56 -1.46 0.27 11.20
C PHE A 56 -0.38 1.05 11.93
N ALA A 57 0.87 0.71 11.66
CA ALA A 57 2.02 1.49 12.03
C ALA A 57 3.04 1.54 10.90
N MET A 58 3.70 2.67 10.75
CA MET A 58 4.79 2.88 9.81
C MET A 58 5.89 3.69 10.49
N LEU A 59 7.15 3.34 10.22
CA LEU A 59 8.31 4.14 10.62
C LEU A 59 9.38 4.04 9.54
N ARG A 60 9.70 5.15 8.90
CA ARG A 60 10.74 5.19 7.87
C ARG A 60 12.15 5.14 8.46
N PRO A 61 13.08 4.54 7.75
CA PRO A 61 12.91 3.81 6.48
C PRO A 61 12.39 2.39 6.68
N GLY A 62 11.62 1.92 5.70
CA GLY A 62 11.33 0.52 5.44
C GLY A 62 10.39 -0.19 6.39
N ARG A 63 10.04 0.38 7.55
CA ARG A 63 9.29 -0.35 8.57
C ARG A 63 7.80 -0.08 8.48
N VAL A 64 7.03 -1.15 8.39
CA VAL A 64 5.57 -1.12 8.39
C VAL A 64 5.03 -2.31 9.18
N ARG A 65 3.86 -2.14 9.78
CA ARG A 65 3.16 -3.20 10.49
C ARG A 65 1.66 -3.02 10.32
N LEU A 66 0.99 -4.10 9.93
CA LEU A 66 -0.46 -4.23 9.94
C LEU A 66 -0.83 -5.43 10.79
N ASP A 67 -1.58 -5.18 11.86
CA ASP A 67 -2.14 -6.22 12.72
C ASP A 67 -3.63 -6.33 12.45
N TYR A 68 -4.09 -7.47 11.94
CA TYR A 68 -5.50 -7.69 11.66
C TYR A 68 -6.25 -8.10 12.93
N ALA A 69 -7.41 -7.46 13.17
CA ALA A 69 -8.16 -7.64 14.42
C ALA A 69 -8.86 -9.00 14.50
N ASN A 70 -9.38 -9.51 13.37
CA ASN A 70 -10.20 -10.72 13.32
C ASN A 70 -9.52 -11.90 12.63
N MET A 71 -8.29 -11.74 12.21
CA MET A 71 -7.47 -12.77 11.60
C MET A 71 -6.16 -12.93 12.36
N PRO A 72 -5.63 -14.13 12.50
CA PRO A 72 -4.32 -14.36 13.10
C PRO A 72 -3.18 -14.00 12.15
N ILE A 73 -3.38 -12.96 11.35
CA ILE A 73 -2.46 -12.50 10.32
C ILE A 73 -1.76 -11.22 10.75
N GLN A 74 -0.50 -11.10 10.39
CA GLN A 74 0.31 -9.91 10.58
C GLN A 74 1.19 -9.67 9.35
N LEU A 75 1.16 -8.44 8.83
CA LEU A 75 2.14 -7.96 7.87
C LEU A 75 3.18 -7.12 8.63
N ILE A 76 4.45 -7.46 8.48
CA ILE A 76 5.54 -6.69 9.09
C ILE A 76 6.66 -6.51 8.08
N SER A 77 7.24 -5.30 8.01
CA SER A 77 8.54 -5.08 7.39
C SER A 77 9.51 -4.52 8.41
N ASP A 78 10.73 -5.07 8.42
CA ASP A 78 11.84 -4.64 9.27
C ASP A 78 12.75 -3.60 8.62
N GLY A 79 12.55 -3.37 7.32
CA GLY A 79 13.32 -2.43 6.51
C GLY A 79 13.78 -3.00 5.17
N ASP A 80 14.05 -4.29 5.11
CA ASP A 80 14.56 -4.99 3.93
C ASP A 80 13.50 -5.89 3.31
N ASP A 81 12.82 -6.68 4.14
CA ASP A 81 11.82 -7.65 3.73
C ASP A 81 10.44 -7.32 4.30
N LEU A 82 9.42 -7.76 3.57
CA LEU A 82 8.03 -7.79 3.99
C LEU A 82 7.66 -9.24 4.33
N TYR A 83 7.24 -9.45 5.57
CA TYR A 83 6.84 -10.73 6.12
C TYR A 83 5.32 -10.79 6.24
N PHE A 84 4.74 -11.80 5.66
CA PHE A 84 3.36 -12.19 5.89
C PHE A 84 3.37 -13.34 6.91
N PHE A 85 2.95 -13.07 8.13
CA PHE A 85 2.97 -14.03 9.23
C PHE A 85 1.56 -14.51 9.57
N ASP A 86 1.30 -15.81 9.35
CA ASP A 86 0.12 -16.49 9.85
C ASP A 86 0.43 -17.08 11.23
N LYS A 87 -0.12 -16.44 12.27
CA LYS A 87 0.09 -16.83 13.67
C LYS A 87 -0.58 -18.16 14.03
N SER A 88 -1.63 -18.56 13.28
CA SER A 88 -2.35 -19.82 13.54
C SER A 88 -1.58 -21.04 13.05
N LEU A 89 -0.82 -20.86 11.97
CA LEU A 89 -0.03 -21.90 11.34
C LEU A 89 1.47 -21.81 11.69
N ASP A 90 1.87 -20.75 12.39
CA ASP A 90 3.28 -20.35 12.59
C ASP A 90 4.08 -20.30 11.29
N GLN A 91 3.44 -19.85 10.20
CA GLN A 91 4.03 -19.77 8.87
C GLN A 91 4.37 -18.34 8.50
N ILE A 92 5.55 -18.17 7.88
CA ILE A 92 6.01 -16.89 7.37
C ILE A 92 6.28 -17.03 5.88
N THR A 93 5.67 -16.13 5.10
CA THR A 93 6.05 -15.89 3.71
C THR A 93 6.81 -14.58 3.65
N THR A 94 7.97 -14.58 2.98
CA THR A 94 8.85 -13.41 2.88
C THR A 94 8.96 -12.96 1.43
N VAL A 95 8.85 -11.66 1.21
CA VAL A 95 9.12 -11.02 -0.08
C VAL A 95 10.01 -9.80 0.12
N PRO A 96 10.98 -9.52 -0.77
CA PRO A 96 11.76 -8.30 -0.69
C PRO A 96 10.85 -7.06 -0.75
N LEU A 97 11.00 -6.13 0.19
CA LEU A 97 10.19 -4.92 0.25
C LEU A 97 10.30 -4.09 -1.04
N THR A 98 11.51 -4.08 -1.64
CA THR A 98 11.80 -3.40 -2.91
C THR A 98 11.07 -4.01 -4.12
N SER A 99 10.57 -5.23 -4.00
CA SER A 99 9.77 -5.91 -5.02
C SER A 99 8.27 -5.70 -4.83
N THR A 100 7.87 -4.78 -3.96
CA THR A 100 6.46 -4.46 -3.71
C THR A 100 6.19 -2.99 -4.05
N PRO A 101 5.07 -2.66 -4.71
CA PRO A 101 4.69 -1.26 -4.95
C PRO A 101 4.57 -0.47 -3.64
N ALA A 102 4.13 -1.10 -2.54
CA ALA A 102 4.03 -0.48 -1.22
C ALA A 102 5.41 -0.03 -0.66
N GLY A 103 6.49 -0.67 -1.09
CA GLY A 103 7.85 -0.29 -0.72
C GLY A 103 8.21 1.16 -1.07
N ILE A 104 7.54 1.74 -2.08
CA ILE A 104 7.73 3.16 -2.45
C ILE A 104 7.45 4.08 -1.25
N LEU A 105 6.37 3.83 -0.51
CA LEU A 105 5.91 4.73 0.56
C LEU A 105 6.80 4.72 1.81
N VAL A 106 7.59 3.68 2.00
CA VAL A 106 8.43 3.51 3.20
C VAL A 106 9.91 3.83 2.95
N ARG A 107 10.28 4.31 1.78
CA ARG A 107 11.64 4.76 1.47
C ARG A 107 12.11 5.86 2.42
N LYS A 108 13.39 5.94 2.67
CA LYS A 108 13.99 7.01 3.49
C LYS A 108 13.67 8.38 2.90
N ASN A 109 13.90 8.54 1.61
CA ASN A 109 13.53 9.71 0.82
C ASN A 109 12.65 9.22 -0.33
N ILE A 110 11.51 9.85 -0.53
CA ILE A 110 10.63 9.61 -1.65
C ILE A 110 10.90 10.71 -2.67
N ASP A 111 11.31 10.30 -3.86
CA ASP A 111 11.50 11.16 -5.03
C ASP A 111 10.61 10.58 -6.14
N LEU A 112 9.45 11.20 -6.33
CA LEU A 112 8.45 10.76 -7.30
C LEU A 112 8.79 11.21 -8.72
N HIS A 113 9.86 11.99 -8.89
CA HIS A 113 10.43 12.37 -10.19
C HIS A 113 11.61 11.48 -10.59
N ASN A 114 12.00 10.55 -9.70
CA ASN A 114 13.15 9.67 -9.91
C ASN A 114 12.92 8.66 -11.02
N ALA A 115 14.04 8.24 -11.62
CA ALA A 115 14.05 7.30 -12.74
C ALA A 115 13.50 5.90 -12.40
N ASP A 116 13.42 5.51 -11.13
CA ASP A 116 12.94 4.19 -10.69
C ASP A 116 11.46 4.17 -10.25
N ILE A 117 10.80 5.32 -10.17
CA ILE A 117 9.36 5.45 -9.94
C ILE A 117 8.72 6.07 -11.18
N ASN A 118 7.65 5.46 -11.64
CA ASN A 118 6.86 5.97 -12.74
C ASN A 118 5.47 6.35 -12.23
N VAL A 119 5.18 7.66 -12.15
CA VAL A 119 3.82 8.15 -11.91
C VAL A 119 3.09 8.13 -13.24
N VAL A 120 2.10 7.25 -13.38
CA VAL A 120 1.39 7.00 -14.64
C VAL A 120 0.12 7.81 -14.77
N GLU A 121 -0.48 8.21 -13.64
CA GLU A 121 -1.73 8.95 -13.61
C GLU A 121 -1.84 9.80 -12.35
N THR A 122 -2.45 10.98 -12.49
CA THR A 122 -2.92 11.80 -11.37
C THR A 122 -4.39 12.13 -11.58
N VAL A 123 -5.17 12.09 -10.48
CA VAL A 123 -6.58 12.50 -10.52
C VAL A 123 -6.79 13.62 -9.49
N ASP A 124 -7.34 14.73 -9.96
CA ASP A 124 -7.67 15.90 -9.14
C ASP A 124 -9.18 15.93 -8.84
N GLY A 125 -9.59 15.31 -7.72
CA GLY A 125 -10.98 15.33 -7.25
C GLY A 125 -11.32 16.57 -6.42
N ASN A 126 -12.54 16.71 -5.94
CA ASN A 126 -12.99 17.89 -5.18
C ASN A 126 -12.27 18.04 -3.83
N ASN A 127 -12.24 16.98 -3.02
CA ASN A 127 -11.70 16.98 -1.66
C ASN A 127 -10.41 16.18 -1.52
N SER A 128 -10.06 15.40 -2.51
CA SER A 128 -8.90 14.51 -2.54
C SER A 128 -8.20 14.57 -3.89
N PHE A 129 -6.99 14.08 -3.93
CA PHE A 129 -6.26 13.80 -5.17
C PHE A 129 -5.54 12.47 -5.04
N SER A 130 -5.23 11.85 -6.16
CA SER A 130 -4.53 10.57 -6.16
C SER A 130 -3.40 10.54 -7.18
N LEU A 131 -2.42 9.67 -6.89
CA LEU A 131 -1.32 9.32 -7.77
C LEU A 131 -1.34 7.81 -7.97
N LYS A 132 -1.33 7.36 -9.23
CA LYS A 132 -1.10 5.97 -9.60
C LYS A 132 0.33 5.82 -10.07
N MET A 133 1.05 4.84 -9.52
CA MET A 133 2.48 4.68 -9.75
C MET A 133 2.90 3.21 -9.75
N ASN A 134 4.03 2.92 -10.36
CA ASN A 134 4.70 1.63 -10.32
C ASN A 134 6.21 1.81 -10.23
N LEU A 135 6.92 0.70 -10.07
CA LEU A 135 8.38 0.66 -10.16
C LEU A 135 8.77 0.49 -11.63
N LYS A 136 9.62 1.38 -12.13
CA LYS A 136 10.09 1.35 -13.52
C LYS A 136 10.93 0.10 -13.78
N GLY A 137 10.65 -0.58 -14.86
CA GLY A 137 11.27 -1.86 -15.19
C GLY A 137 10.69 -3.06 -14.40
N GLN A 138 9.69 -2.80 -13.55
CA GLN A 138 8.96 -3.81 -12.78
C GLN A 138 7.45 -3.62 -12.92
N GLU A 139 6.99 -3.14 -14.07
CA GLU A 139 5.58 -2.87 -14.34
C GLU A 139 4.70 -4.11 -14.17
N GLY A 140 5.30 -5.30 -14.40
CA GLY A 140 4.64 -6.58 -14.18
C GLY A 140 4.28 -6.90 -12.71
N LEU A 141 4.82 -6.16 -11.74
CA LEU A 141 4.43 -6.29 -10.32
C LEU A 141 3.11 -5.58 -10.00
N GLY A 142 2.57 -4.80 -10.94
CA GLY A 142 1.33 -4.08 -10.78
C GLY A 142 1.52 -2.60 -10.42
N TYR A 143 0.45 -2.00 -9.89
CA TYR A 143 0.38 -0.56 -9.61
C TYR A 143 -0.03 -0.30 -8.18
N MET A 144 0.44 0.82 -7.65
CA MET A 144 -0.06 1.39 -6.41
C MET A 144 -0.74 2.72 -6.70
N THR A 145 -1.95 2.91 -6.19
CA THR A 145 -2.64 4.19 -6.19
C THR A 145 -2.67 4.72 -4.76
N VAL A 146 -2.20 5.94 -4.55
CA VAL A 146 -2.23 6.59 -3.23
C VAL A 146 -3.17 7.79 -3.30
N VAL A 147 -4.10 7.86 -2.37
CA VAL A 147 -5.08 8.94 -2.25
C VAL A 147 -4.75 9.82 -1.07
N PHE A 148 -4.82 11.12 -1.30
CA PHE A 148 -4.58 12.14 -0.28
C PHE A 148 -5.78 13.06 -0.15
N ASP A 149 -6.13 13.45 1.07
CA ASP A 149 -7.00 14.59 1.31
C ASP A 149 -6.29 15.88 0.86
N LYS A 150 -7.05 16.90 0.42
CA LYS A 150 -6.45 18.15 -0.08
C LYS A 150 -6.16 19.21 0.98
N LYS A 151 -6.97 19.28 2.01
CA LYS A 151 -6.95 20.38 3.01
C LYS A 151 -7.25 19.86 4.42
N PRO A 152 -6.20 19.67 5.27
CA PRO A 152 -4.78 19.64 4.92
C PRO A 152 -4.42 18.42 4.10
N VAL A 153 -3.28 18.45 3.40
CA VAL A 153 -2.80 17.25 2.70
C VAL A 153 -2.48 16.17 3.72
N LYS A 154 -3.16 15.01 3.59
CA LYS A 154 -2.99 13.85 4.47
C LYS A 154 -3.19 12.57 3.67
N LEU A 155 -2.47 11.53 4.02
CA LEU A 155 -2.72 10.19 3.51
C LEU A 155 -4.14 9.75 3.91
N ASN A 156 -4.94 9.36 2.93
CA ASN A 156 -6.31 8.89 3.12
C ASN A 156 -6.38 7.37 2.91
N SER A 157 -5.91 6.90 1.78
CA SER A 157 -5.97 5.48 1.42
C SER A 157 -4.90 5.13 0.41
N TRP A 158 -4.69 3.84 0.23
CA TRP A 158 -3.99 3.32 -0.95
C TRP A 158 -4.73 2.12 -1.52
N SER A 159 -4.43 1.79 -2.78
CA SER A 159 -4.78 0.51 -3.38
C SER A 159 -3.57 -0.08 -4.10
N VAL A 160 -3.54 -1.40 -4.16
CA VAL A 160 -2.56 -2.15 -4.95
C VAL A 160 -3.33 -3.00 -5.94
N ASP A 161 -3.04 -2.81 -7.22
CA ASP A 161 -3.46 -3.69 -8.30
C ASP A 161 -2.26 -4.59 -8.61
N ASP A 162 -2.31 -5.87 -8.25
CA ASP A 162 -1.19 -6.78 -8.44
C ASP A 162 -1.06 -7.31 -9.88
N ALA A 163 -0.01 -8.10 -10.13
CA ALA A 163 0.27 -8.70 -11.45
C ALA A 163 -0.85 -9.62 -11.96
N THR A 164 -1.71 -10.13 -11.09
CA THR A 164 -2.84 -11.01 -11.45
C THR A 164 -4.12 -10.23 -11.73
N GLY A 165 -4.10 -8.91 -11.48
CA GLY A 165 -5.27 -8.04 -11.56
C GLY A 165 -6.13 -8.07 -10.30
N ALA A 166 -5.67 -8.72 -9.24
CA ALA A 166 -6.35 -8.65 -7.95
C ALA A 166 -6.09 -7.29 -7.30
N LYS A 167 -7.17 -6.69 -6.79
CA LYS A 167 -7.13 -5.39 -6.17
C LYS A 167 -7.29 -5.50 -4.66
N THR A 168 -6.41 -4.78 -3.95
CA THR A 168 -6.48 -4.61 -2.49
C THR A 168 -6.57 -3.12 -2.19
N ASP A 169 -7.65 -2.69 -1.57
CA ASP A 169 -7.86 -1.33 -1.11
C ASP A 169 -7.63 -1.24 0.40
N VAL A 170 -6.94 -0.21 0.86
CA VAL A 170 -6.71 0.06 2.28
C VAL A 170 -7.08 1.51 2.58
N VAL A 171 -8.06 1.71 3.43
CA VAL A 171 -8.51 3.01 3.91
C VAL A 171 -8.05 3.20 5.35
N PHE A 172 -7.38 4.32 5.61
CA PHE A 172 -6.87 4.65 6.94
C PHE A 172 -7.86 5.46 7.75
N ASN A 173 -7.81 5.29 9.07
CA ASN A 173 -8.57 6.10 9.99
C ASN A 173 -7.70 6.51 11.20
N ASN A 174 -7.99 7.68 11.75
CA ASN A 174 -7.34 8.20 12.96
C ASN A 174 -5.80 8.23 12.89
N LEU A 175 -5.22 8.46 11.69
CA LEU A 175 -3.77 8.56 11.53
C LEU A 175 -3.18 9.67 12.39
N LYS A 176 -2.15 9.33 13.16
CA LYS A 176 -1.38 10.21 14.02
C LYS A 176 0.11 10.02 13.78
N THR A 177 0.88 11.09 13.87
CA THR A 177 2.33 11.01 13.83
C THR A 177 2.85 10.33 15.09
N LYS A 178 3.72 9.33 14.90
CA LYS A 178 4.46 8.65 15.98
C LYS A 178 5.82 8.20 15.46
N THR A 179 6.87 8.54 16.18
CA THR A 179 8.25 8.21 15.80
C THR A 179 8.98 7.37 16.84
N ASN A 180 8.44 7.27 18.05
CA ASN A 180 9.03 6.47 19.12
C ASN A 180 8.28 5.12 19.22
N PHE A 181 8.98 4.04 18.86
CA PHE A 181 8.50 2.66 18.93
C PHE A 181 9.47 1.83 19.76
N GLY A 182 8.94 0.80 20.43
CA GLY A 182 9.79 -0.18 21.10
C GLY A 182 10.75 -0.87 20.11
N ARG A 183 11.90 -1.34 20.60
CA ARG A 183 12.96 -1.94 19.76
C ARG A 183 12.42 -3.02 18.83
N ASP A 184 11.55 -3.87 19.35
CA ASP A 184 11.07 -5.07 18.66
C ASP A 184 9.68 -4.88 18.02
N TYR A 185 9.20 -3.63 17.96
CA TYR A 185 7.84 -3.33 17.49
C TYR A 185 7.61 -3.76 16.02
N PHE A 186 8.64 -3.65 15.18
CA PHE A 186 8.61 -4.04 13.78
C PHE A 186 9.31 -5.38 13.53
N GLN A 187 9.28 -6.29 14.50
CA GLN A 187 9.80 -7.64 14.38
C GLN A 187 8.69 -8.67 14.63
N ILE A 188 8.81 -9.82 13.98
CA ILE A 188 7.89 -10.94 14.23
C ILE A 188 8.15 -11.49 15.63
N GLN A 189 7.13 -11.45 16.47
CA GLN A 189 7.17 -12.06 17.80
C GLN A 189 6.58 -13.47 17.70
N ARG A 190 7.43 -14.49 17.61
CA ARG A 190 6.99 -15.88 17.78
C ARG A 190 6.77 -16.14 19.25
N HIS A 191 5.64 -16.71 19.61
CA HIS A 191 5.47 -17.28 20.95
C HIS A 191 6.45 -18.45 21.08
N LYS A 192 7.45 -18.33 21.97
CA LYS A 192 8.21 -19.50 22.43
C LYS A 192 7.21 -20.42 23.11
N THR A 193 6.83 -21.50 22.45
CA THR A 193 6.23 -22.63 23.13
C THR A 193 7.32 -23.17 24.05
N ILE A 194 7.20 -22.93 25.35
CA ILE A 194 8.05 -23.60 26.34
C ILE A 194 7.58 -25.05 26.29
N SER A 195 8.30 -25.90 25.55
CA SER A 195 8.19 -27.33 25.71
C SER A 195 8.76 -27.66 27.09
N THR A 196 7.89 -27.77 28.08
CA THR A 196 8.19 -28.48 29.32
C THR A 196 8.31 -29.95 28.93
N SER A 197 9.50 -30.36 28.50
CA SER A 197 9.87 -31.75 28.56
C SER A 197 10.03 -32.10 30.06
N GLY A 198 8.95 -32.56 30.65
CA GLY A 198 9.01 -33.26 31.93
C GLY A 198 9.82 -34.52 31.72
N GLY A 199 11.09 -34.49 32.09
CA GLY A 199 11.87 -35.69 32.29
C GLY A 199 11.42 -36.32 33.60
N ASP A 200 10.55 -37.30 33.51
CA ASP A 200 10.34 -38.27 34.59
C ASP A 200 11.55 -39.16 34.63
N ASP A 201 12.53 -38.77 35.41
CA ASP A 201 13.54 -39.70 35.87
C ASP A 201 13.00 -40.45 37.10
N PHE A 202 12.27 -41.52 36.82
CA PHE A 202 12.10 -42.61 37.75
C PHE A 202 13.29 -43.54 37.62
N TYR A 203 14.22 -43.48 38.58
CA TYR A 203 15.13 -44.59 38.93
C TYR A 203 14.98 -44.87 40.41
N ASP A 204 14.74 -46.17 40.68
CA ASP A 204 14.69 -46.86 41.96
C ASP A 204 15.88 -46.59 42.89
#